data_c6214343be921e29efad0e168fac4ade
#
_entry.id   c6214343be921e29efad0e168fac4ade
#
_cell.length_a   1.000
_cell.length_b   1.000
_cell.length_c   1.000
_cell.angle_alpha   90.00
_cell.angle_beta   90.00
_cell.angle_gamma   90.00
#
_symmetry.space_group_name_H-M   'P 1'
#
loop_
_entity.id
_entity.type
_entity.pdbx_description
1 polymer ?
#
loop_
_entity_poly.entity_id
_entity_poly.type
_entity_poly.pdbx_seq_one_letter_code
_entity_poly.pdbx_strand_id
1 'polypeptide(L)'
;MGEITLVRHGQANSSATTEAGYDMLTELGHQQAEWLGHWIHAHDGPFDAVFAGSLRRQQETVAGMGFPDFTTDPRLNEIAYYDLTAEMEAKGLSAKRESPDDFATHFPATLNAWQEGKIDGSERYTDFTARVAGVIAEAAQPGKRILCVTSGGIIARAVADILHLDIAKMAQIALPILNTSVHRIHVTP
;
A
#
# COMPACT_ATOMS: atom_id res chain seq x y z
N MET A 1 -21.93 11.21 -6.70
CA MET A 1 -20.86 10.97 -5.70
C MET A 1 -19.77 10.22 -6.42
N GLY A 2 -18.49 10.59 -6.24
CA GLY A 2 -17.36 9.82 -6.77
C GLY A 2 -16.90 8.77 -5.75
N GLU A 3 -16.05 7.82 -6.19
CA GLU A 3 -15.51 6.77 -5.32
C GLU A 3 -14.08 6.42 -5.74
N ILE A 4 -13.19 6.32 -4.77
CA ILE A 4 -11.88 5.71 -4.94
C ILE A 4 -11.91 4.36 -4.22
N THR A 5 -11.64 3.29 -4.96
CA THR A 5 -11.49 1.94 -4.42
C THR A 5 -10.01 1.61 -4.34
N LEU A 6 -9.45 1.52 -3.13
CA LEU A 6 -8.07 1.09 -2.90
C LEU A 6 -8.06 -0.41 -2.60
N VAL A 7 -7.21 -1.16 -3.28
CA VAL A 7 -7.03 -2.60 -3.10
C VAL A 7 -5.59 -2.88 -2.73
N ARG A 8 -5.35 -3.62 -1.63
CA ARG A 8 -4.03 -4.14 -1.33
C ARG A 8 -3.73 -5.33 -2.25
N HIS A 9 -2.50 -5.39 -2.76
CA HIS A 9 -2.03 -6.52 -3.57
C HIS A 9 -2.23 -7.88 -2.89
N GLY A 10 -2.30 -8.94 -3.66
CA GLY A 10 -2.38 -10.33 -3.20
C GLY A 10 -1.16 -10.74 -2.35
N GLN A 11 -1.20 -11.91 -1.75
CA GLN A 11 -0.09 -12.41 -0.94
C GLN A 11 1.21 -12.43 -1.74
N ALA A 12 2.21 -11.70 -1.22
CA ALA A 12 3.56 -11.68 -1.77
C ALA A 12 4.47 -12.70 -1.03
N ASN A 13 5.67 -12.90 -1.55
CA ASN A 13 6.64 -13.86 -1.01
C ASN A 13 7.20 -13.38 0.36
N SER A 14 6.48 -13.65 1.44
CA SER A 14 6.83 -13.23 2.80
C SER A 14 8.10 -13.89 3.37
N SER A 15 8.64 -14.92 2.72
CA SER A 15 9.90 -15.55 3.11
C SER A 15 11.14 -14.81 2.56
N ALA A 16 10.95 -13.83 1.69
CA ALA A 16 12.02 -13.03 1.13
C ALA A 16 12.68 -12.12 2.17
N THR A 17 13.97 -11.91 2.01
CA THR A 17 14.77 -11.02 2.86
C THR A 17 15.14 -9.70 2.16
N THR A 18 14.69 -9.53 0.92
CA THR A 18 14.93 -8.34 0.10
C THR A 18 13.63 -7.86 -0.54
N GLU A 19 13.53 -6.57 -0.85
CA GLU A 19 12.37 -6.00 -1.54
C GLU A 19 12.14 -6.70 -2.90
N ALA A 20 13.18 -6.91 -3.67
CA ALA A 20 13.08 -7.57 -4.98
C ALA A 20 12.58 -9.03 -4.88
N GLY A 21 13.01 -9.76 -3.85
CA GLY A 21 12.53 -11.13 -3.60
C GLY A 21 11.09 -11.16 -3.08
N TYR A 22 10.68 -10.13 -2.35
CA TYR A 22 9.30 -9.95 -1.87
C TYR A 22 8.36 -9.51 -3.00
N ASP A 23 8.86 -8.81 -4.03
CA ASP A 23 8.04 -8.20 -5.08
C ASP A 23 7.53 -9.20 -6.13
N MET A 24 6.88 -10.27 -5.68
CA MET A 24 6.16 -11.22 -6.53
C MET A 24 5.01 -11.87 -5.75
N LEU A 25 3.90 -12.17 -6.42
CA LEU A 25 2.82 -12.91 -5.80
C LEU A 25 3.20 -14.37 -5.59
N THR A 26 2.68 -14.96 -4.51
CA THR A 26 2.63 -16.41 -4.35
C THR A 26 1.50 -17.00 -5.18
N GLU A 27 1.44 -18.33 -5.30
CA GLU A 27 0.30 -19.01 -5.93
C GLU A 27 -1.03 -18.60 -5.26
N LEU A 28 -1.05 -18.54 -3.92
CA LEU A 28 -2.20 -18.04 -3.17
C LEU A 28 -2.51 -16.57 -3.50
N GLY A 29 -1.48 -15.74 -3.68
CA GLY A 29 -1.65 -14.33 -4.06
C GLY A 29 -2.35 -14.17 -5.41
N HIS A 30 -2.00 -14.99 -6.39
CA HIS A 30 -2.68 -15.04 -7.69
C HIS A 30 -4.14 -15.50 -7.56
N GLN A 31 -4.40 -16.53 -6.76
CA GLN A 31 -5.77 -17.01 -6.49
C GLN A 31 -6.61 -15.94 -5.78
N GLN A 32 -6.02 -15.23 -4.80
CA GLN A 32 -6.69 -14.11 -4.11
C GLN A 32 -7.07 -13.00 -5.08
N ALA A 33 -6.19 -12.65 -6.01
CA ALA A 33 -6.47 -11.64 -7.04
C ALA A 33 -7.64 -12.08 -7.94
N GLU A 34 -7.66 -13.33 -8.38
CA GLU A 34 -8.75 -13.89 -9.21
C GLU A 34 -10.08 -13.88 -8.44
N TRP A 35 -10.12 -14.33 -7.18
CA TRP A 35 -11.33 -14.32 -6.38
C TRP A 35 -11.87 -12.91 -6.17
N LEU A 36 -10.99 -11.96 -5.86
CA LEU A 36 -11.41 -10.56 -5.72
C LEU A 36 -11.92 -10.00 -7.05
N GLY A 37 -11.27 -10.30 -8.16
CA GLY A 37 -11.71 -9.89 -9.49
C GLY A 37 -13.12 -10.39 -9.80
N HIS A 38 -13.38 -11.67 -9.60
CA HIS A 38 -14.72 -12.25 -9.78
C HIS A 38 -15.77 -11.54 -8.90
N TRP A 39 -15.43 -11.26 -7.64
CA TRP A 39 -16.34 -10.57 -6.73
C TRP A 39 -16.63 -9.13 -7.18
N ILE A 40 -15.60 -8.38 -7.57
CA ILE A 40 -15.73 -6.98 -8.04
C ILE A 40 -16.58 -6.93 -9.32
N HIS A 41 -16.30 -7.79 -10.29
CA HIS A 41 -17.07 -7.81 -11.54
C HIS A 41 -18.53 -8.20 -11.34
N ALA A 42 -18.83 -9.00 -10.32
CA ALA A 42 -20.21 -9.43 -10.01
C ALA A 42 -21.00 -8.40 -9.21
N HIS A 43 -20.36 -7.61 -8.36
CA HIS A 43 -21.04 -6.80 -7.35
C HIS A 43 -20.79 -5.29 -7.48
N ASP A 44 -19.67 -4.90 -8.10
CA ASP A 44 -19.35 -3.50 -8.36
C ASP A 44 -19.66 -3.15 -9.81
N GLY A 45 -20.07 -1.92 -10.05
CA GLY A 45 -20.20 -1.40 -11.41
C GLY A 45 -18.84 -1.13 -12.05
N PRO A 46 -18.80 -0.73 -13.33
CA PRO A 46 -17.56 -0.42 -14.02
C PRO A 46 -16.80 0.72 -13.33
N PHE A 47 -15.47 0.68 -13.45
CA PHE A 47 -14.60 1.78 -13.07
C PHE A 47 -14.33 2.68 -14.29
N ASP A 48 -14.26 3.99 -14.07
CA ASP A 48 -13.90 4.96 -15.12
C ASP A 48 -12.41 4.91 -15.44
N ALA A 49 -11.57 4.55 -14.44
CA ALA A 49 -10.14 4.33 -14.63
C ALA A 49 -9.60 3.32 -13.59
N VAL A 50 -8.56 2.60 -13.99
CA VAL A 50 -7.87 1.63 -13.17
C VAL A 50 -6.39 1.97 -13.13
N PHE A 51 -5.84 2.06 -11.93
CA PHE A 51 -4.42 2.34 -11.68
C PHE A 51 -3.79 1.22 -10.85
N ALA A 52 -2.50 1.00 -11.06
CA ALA A 52 -1.69 0.17 -10.18
C ALA A 52 -0.33 0.81 -9.98
N GLY A 53 0.29 0.58 -8.84
CA GLY A 53 1.70 0.92 -8.66
C GLY A 53 2.60 0.14 -9.62
N SER A 54 3.88 0.52 -9.70
CA SER A 54 4.84 -0.11 -10.59
C SER A 54 5.47 -1.39 -10.03
N LEU A 55 5.20 -1.73 -8.77
CA LEU A 55 5.69 -2.97 -8.17
C LEU A 55 5.01 -4.18 -8.80
N ARG A 56 5.80 -5.22 -9.07
CA ARG A 56 5.34 -6.42 -9.76
C ARG A 56 4.12 -7.05 -9.08
N ARG A 57 4.11 -7.18 -7.75
CA ARG A 57 3.00 -7.72 -6.97
C ARG A 57 1.70 -6.93 -7.15
N GLN A 58 1.79 -5.61 -7.37
CA GLN A 58 0.61 -4.75 -7.62
C GLN A 58 0.09 -4.96 -9.05
N GLN A 59 0.99 -5.03 -10.02
CA GLN A 59 0.63 -5.27 -11.43
C GLN A 59 0.08 -6.69 -11.65
N GLU A 60 0.68 -7.70 -11.03
CA GLU A 60 0.17 -9.08 -11.07
C GLU A 60 -1.23 -9.16 -10.42
N THR A 61 -1.48 -8.40 -9.35
CA THR A 61 -2.79 -8.37 -8.70
C THR A 61 -3.85 -7.75 -9.61
N VAL A 62 -3.62 -6.56 -10.17
CA VAL A 62 -4.61 -5.89 -11.02
C VAL A 62 -4.92 -6.70 -12.28
N ALA A 63 -3.90 -7.33 -12.89
CA ALA A 63 -4.08 -8.21 -14.03
C ALA A 63 -4.87 -9.47 -13.65
N GLY A 64 -4.53 -10.10 -12.51
CA GLY A 64 -5.24 -11.28 -11.98
C GLY A 64 -6.69 -11.00 -11.60
N MET A 65 -7.02 -9.76 -11.24
CA MET A 65 -8.39 -9.30 -11.01
C MET A 65 -9.19 -9.13 -12.32
N GLY A 66 -8.60 -9.33 -13.49
CA GLY A 66 -9.27 -9.19 -14.79
C GLY A 66 -9.32 -7.75 -15.31
N PHE A 67 -8.40 -6.88 -14.87
CA PHE A 67 -8.22 -5.52 -15.39
C PHE A 67 -6.88 -5.41 -16.13
N PRO A 68 -6.78 -5.93 -17.39
CA PRO A 68 -5.52 -5.89 -18.14
C PRO A 68 -5.13 -4.50 -18.60
N ASP A 69 -6.12 -3.62 -18.80
CA ASP A 69 -5.93 -2.23 -19.25
C ASP A 69 -5.91 -1.30 -18.04
N PHE A 70 -4.74 -1.13 -17.44
CA PHE A 70 -4.53 -0.24 -16.30
C PHE A 70 -3.39 0.74 -16.57
N THR A 71 -3.42 1.87 -15.87
CA THR A 71 -2.33 2.85 -15.88
C THR A 71 -1.40 2.60 -14.69
N THR A 72 -0.10 2.51 -14.98
CA THR A 72 0.92 2.41 -13.92
C THR A 72 1.22 3.79 -13.33
N ASP A 73 1.11 3.92 -12.01
CA ASP A 73 1.48 5.13 -11.28
C ASP A 73 2.43 4.79 -10.11
N PRO A 74 3.73 5.10 -10.21
CA PRO A 74 4.69 4.80 -9.14
C PRO A 74 4.38 5.45 -7.79
N ARG A 75 3.52 6.49 -7.76
CA ARG A 75 3.08 7.11 -6.51
C ARG A 75 2.26 6.17 -5.63
N LEU A 76 1.74 5.06 -6.19
CA LEU A 76 1.04 3.99 -5.49
C LEU A 76 1.99 2.89 -4.94
N ASN A 77 3.31 3.03 -5.09
CA ASN A 77 4.27 2.06 -4.58
C ASN A 77 4.36 2.08 -3.07
N GLU A 78 4.62 0.90 -2.49
CA GLU A 78 4.78 0.72 -1.05
C GLU A 78 5.96 1.53 -0.47
N ILE A 79 5.94 1.73 0.82
CA ILE A 79 7.09 2.19 1.61
C ILE A 79 8.25 1.22 1.39
N ALA A 80 9.44 1.74 1.11
CA ALA A 80 10.66 0.94 1.01
C ALA A 80 11.14 0.50 2.42
N TYR A 81 10.35 -0.37 3.06
CA TYR A 81 10.52 -0.72 4.47
C TYR A 81 11.86 -1.40 4.76
N TYR A 82 12.38 -2.20 3.82
CA TYR A 82 13.69 -2.84 3.98
C TYR A 82 14.82 -1.81 4.05
N ASP A 83 14.76 -0.73 3.27
CA ASP A 83 15.76 0.34 3.29
C ASP A 83 15.72 1.10 4.62
N LEU A 84 14.51 1.41 5.11
CA LEU A 84 14.31 2.07 6.40
C LEU A 84 14.85 1.23 7.56
N THR A 85 14.57 -0.08 7.56
CA THR A 85 15.05 -0.97 8.63
C THR A 85 16.55 -1.17 8.58
N ALA A 86 17.15 -1.27 7.40
CA ALA A 86 18.59 -1.35 7.23
C ALA A 86 19.29 -0.09 7.78
N GLU A 87 18.73 1.09 7.53
CA GLU A 87 19.27 2.34 8.08
C GLU A 87 19.07 2.45 9.60
N MET A 88 17.93 1.98 10.14
CA MET A 88 17.71 1.86 11.59
C MET A 88 18.81 1.03 12.28
N GLU A 89 19.12 -0.15 11.70
CA GLU A 89 20.17 -1.04 12.21
C GLU A 89 21.55 -0.40 12.11
N ALA A 90 21.87 0.19 10.96
CA ALA A 90 23.16 0.86 10.73
C ALA A 90 23.43 2.02 11.70
N LYS A 91 22.37 2.72 12.12
CA LYS A 91 22.44 3.82 13.09
C LYS A 91 22.28 3.38 14.56
N GLY A 92 22.10 2.09 14.83
CA GLY A 92 21.90 1.54 16.17
C GLY A 92 20.59 2.02 16.83
N LEU A 93 19.59 2.40 16.05
CA LEU A 93 18.30 2.89 16.51
C LEU A 93 17.27 1.77 16.76
N SER A 94 17.57 0.56 16.36
CA SER A 94 16.70 -0.61 16.54
C SER A 94 17.50 -1.83 17.00
N ALA A 95 16.89 -2.67 17.85
CA ALA A 95 17.37 -4.03 18.06
C ALA A 95 17.14 -4.87 16.79
N LYS A 96 17.98 -5.88 16.56
CA LYS A 96 17.77 -6.82 15.46
C LYS A 96 16.40 -7.51 15.60
N ARG A 97 15.71 -7.67 14.47
CA ARG A 97 14.52 -8.50 14.44
C ARG A 97 14.92 -9.96 14.63
N GLU A 98 14.43 -10.60 15.68
CA GLU A 98 14.72 -12.01 15.99
C GLU A 98 13.54 -12.91 15.57
N SER A 99 12.33 -12.34 15.43
CA SER A 99 11.14 -13.10 15.07
C SER A 99 10.17 -12.28 14.19
N PRO A 100 9.24 -12.94 13.47
CA PRO A 100 8.16 -12.27 12.76
C PRO A 100 7.24 -11.43 13.67
N ASP A 101 7.08 -11.85 14.94
CA ASP A 101 6.23 -11.16 15.93
C ASP A 101 6.79 -9.79 16.31
N ASP A 102 8.10 -9.58 16.13
CA ASP A 102 8.75 -8.31 16.36
C ASP A 102 8.28 -7.22 15.37
N PHE A 103 7.70 -7.63 14.23
CA PHE A 103 7.23 -6.68 13.22
C PHE A 103 6.21 -5.69 13.80
N ALA A 104 5.29 -6.15 14.63
CA ALA A 104 4.26 -5.30 15.24
C ALA A 104 4.84 -4.22 16.15
N THR A 105 6.04 -4.45 16.73
CA THR A 105 6.75 -3.49 17.57
C THR A 105 7.71 -2.64 16.76
N HIS A 106 8.42 -3.23 15.80
CA HIS A 106 9.44 -2.55 15.00
C HIS A 106 8.84 -1.60 13.97
N PHE A 107 7.73 -1.97 13.34
CA PHE A 107 7.09 -1.17 12.30
C PHE A 107 6.69 0.23 12.78
N PRO A 108 5.98 0.41 13.91
CA PRO A 108 5.69 1.74 14.42
C PRO A 108 6.95 2.55 14.80
N ALA A 109 7.95 1.89 15.39
CA ALA A 109 9.20 2.55 15.77
C ALA A 109 9.98 3.05 14.53
N THR A 110 10.02 2.26 13.47
CA THR A 110 10.65 2.63 12.19
C THR A 110 9.93 3.83 11.55
N LEU A 111 8.59 3.80 11.50
CA LEU A 111 7.82 4.92 10.96
C LEU A 111 8.01 6.21 11.76
N ASN A 112 8.08 6.14 13.10
CA ASN A 112 8.37 7.30 13.94
C ASN A 112 9.75 7.87 13.64
N ALA A 113 10.79 7.04 13.57
CA ALA A 113 12.14 7.48 13.26
C ALA A 113 12.21 8.15 11.86
N TRP A 114 11.45 7.62 10.89
CA TRP A 114 11.35 8.18 9.56
C TRP A 114 10.64 9.54 9.56
N GLN A 115 9.51 9.67 10.24
CA GLN A 115 8.80 10.95 10.40
C GLN A 115 9.67 12.02 11.08
N GLU A 116 10.46 11.63 12.08
CA GLU A 116 11.36 12.53 12.80
C GLU A 116 12.62 12.90 12.01
N GLY A 117 12.82 12.34 10.81
CA GLY A 117 14.01 12.55 9.99
C GLY A 117 15.28 11.94 10.58
N LYS A 118 15.17 10.96 11.47
CA LYS A 118 16.31 10.21 12.01
C LYS A 118 16.86 9.21 10.96
N ILE A 119 15.99 8.77 10.07
CA ILE A 119 16.28 7.93 8.91
C ILE A 119 15.52 8.47 7.71
N ASP A 120 16.04 8.28 6.51
CA ASP A 120 15.40 8.68 5.25
C ASP A 120 15.11 7.48 4.34
N GLY A 121 15.91 6.42 4.40
CA GLY A 121 15.84 5.30 3.45
C GLY A 121 16.09 5.78 2.01
N SER A 122 15.35 5.22 1.07
CA SER A 122 15.37 5.65 -0.34
C SER A 122 14.39 6.81 -0.64
N GLU A 123 13.51 7.17 0.31
CA GLU A 123 12.52 8.23 0.16
C GLU A 123 12.29 8.90 1.53
N ARG A 124 12.26 10.24 1.58
CA ARG A 124 11.92 10.97 2.79
C ARG A 124 10.44 10.82 3.14
N TYR A 125 10.12 10.87 4.42
CA TYR A 125 8.74 10.81 4.88
C TYR A 125 7.86 11.91 4.26
N THR A 126 8.40 13.12 4.11
CA THR A 126 7.69 14.25 3.48
C THR A 126 7.36 13.98 2.03
N ASP A 127 8.26 13.35 1.27
CA ASP A 127 8.07 13.05 -0.15
C ASP A 127 7.04 11.91 -0.31
N PHE A 128 7.12 10.88 0.54
CA PHE A 128 6.12 9.83 0.64
C PHE A 128 4.72 10.39 0.88
N THR A 129 4.57 11.25 1.91
CA THR A 129 3.26 11.83 2.24
C THR A 129 2.73 12.71 1.11
N ALA A 130 3.60 13.49 0.47
CA ALA A 130 3.22 14.36 -0.65
C ALA A 130 2.76 13.55 -1.87
N ARG A 131 3.48 12.45 -2.24
CA ARG A 131 3.05 11.62 -3.39
C ARG A 131 1.75 10.90 -3.15
N VAL A 132 1.52 10.39 -1.92
CA VAL A 132 0.24 9.73 -1.58
C VAL A 132 -0.90 10.74 -1.61
N ALA A 133 -0.75 11.88 -0.96
CA ALA A 133 -1.77 12.94 -1.01
C ALA A 133 -2.07 13.39 -2.45
N GLY A 134 -1.04 13.55 -3.29
CA GLY A 134 -1.19 13.92 -4.69
C GLY A 134 -1.99 12.91 -5.50
N VAL A 135 -1.65 11.62 -5.44
CA VAL A 135 -2.36 10.59 -6.22
C VAL A 135 -3.80 10.40 -5.74
N ILE A 136 -4.07 10.50 -4.44
CA ILE A 136 -5.44 10.42 -3.90
C ILE A 136 -6.26 11.66 -4.32
N ALA A 137 -5.69 12.86 -4.27
CA ALA A 137 -6.36 14.07 -4.70
C ALA A 137 -6.72 14.05 -6.21
N GLU A 138 -5.83 13.54 -7.06
CA GLU A 138 -6.08 13.37 -8.49
C GLU A 138 -7.14 12.30 -8.79
N ALA A 139 -7.17 11.22 -8.01
CA ALA A 139 -8.18 10.17 -8.11
C ALA A 139 -9.57 10.63 -7.58
N ALA A 140 -9.61 11.64 -6.71
CA ALA A 140 -10.83 12.14 -6.08
C ALA A 140 -11.66 13.00 -7.04
N GLN A 141 -12.21 12.39 -8.10
CA GLN A 141 -13.00 13.06 -9.12
C GLN A 141 -14.50 12.89 -8.85
N PRO A 142 -15.28 14.01 -8.77
CA PRO A 142 -16.72 13.92 -8.60
C PRO A 142 -17.38 13.10 -9.71
N GLY A 143 -18.24 12.15 -9.32
CA GLY A 143 -18.99 11.31 -10.24
C GLY A 143 -18.18 10.19 -10.92
N LYS A 144 -16.89 10.06 -10.61
CA LYS A 144 -16.03 9.02 -11.15
C LYS A 144 -15.78 7.90 -10.15
N ARG A 145 -15.60 6.68 -10.66
CA ARG A 145 -15.21 5.51 -9.89
C ARG A 145 -13.82 5.08 -10.33
N ILE A 146 -12.87 5.20 -9.42
CA ILE A 146 -11.45 4.94 -9.68
C ILE A 146 -11.00 3.74 -8.85
N LEU A 147 -10.39 2.75 -9.50
CA LEU A 147 -9.76 1.61 -8.85
C LEU A 147 -8.24 1.83 -8.79
N CYS A 148 -7.64 1.67 -7.61
CA CYS A 148 -6.20 1.74 -7.41
C CYS A 148 -5.72 0.47 -6.70
N VAL A 149 -4.90 -0.34 -7.37
CA VAL A 149 -4.22 -1.49 -6.76
C VAL A 149 -2.87 -1.02 -6.21
N THR A 150 -2.69 -1.18 -4.90
CA THR A 150 -1.58 -0.61 -4.16
C THR A 150 -1.13 -1.51 -3.01
N SER A 151 -0.59 -0.95 -1.95
CA SER A 151 -0.04 -1.67 -0.79
C SER A 151 -0.55 -1.10 0.54
N GLY A 152 -0.30 -1.82 1.64
CA GLY A 152 -0.84 -1.51 2.95
C GLY A 152 -0.45 -0.14 3.49
N GLY A 153 0.81 0.27 3.31
CA GLY A 153 1.30 1.57 3.78
C GLY A 153 0.61 2.75 3.08
N ILE A 154 0.33 2.62 1.76
CA ILE A 154 -0.39 3.66 1.00
C ILE A 154 -1.83 3.77 1.48
N ILE A 155 -2.52 2.63 1.65
CA ILE A 155 -3.90 2.61 2.15
C ILE A 155 -3.97 3.24 3.54
N ALA A 156 -3.07 2.84 4.44
CA ALA A 156 -3.02 3.38 5.80
C ALA A 156 -2.73 4.89 5.80
N ARG A 157 -1.83 5.36 4.92
CA ARG A 157 -1.53 6.79 4.78
C ARG A 157 -2.75 7.56 4.27
N ALA A 158 -3.42 7.09 3.22
CA ALA A 158 -4.62 7.72 2.69
C ALA A 158 -5.73 7.83 3.74
N VAL A 159 -5.95 6.77 4.51
CA VAL A 159 -6.92 6.78 5.62
C VAL A 159 -6.49 7.76 6.72
N ALA A 160 -5.20 7.75 7.09
CA ALA A 160 -4.67 8.66 8.12
C ALA A 160 -4.81 10.12 7.71
N ASP A 161 -4.61 10.47 6.44
CA ASP A 161 -4.79 11.83 5.94
C ASP A 161 -6.25 12.29 6.03
N ILE A 162 -7.19 11.44 5.60
CA ILE A 162 -8.63 11.77 5.62
C ILE A 162 -9.16 11.93 7.04
N LEU A 163 -8.68 11.10 7.96
CA LEU A 163 -9.13 11.09 9.35
C LEU A 163 -8.25 11.96 10.28
N HIS A 164 -7.24 12.66 9.75
CA HIS A 164 -6.28 13.48 10.50
C HIS A 164 -5.59 12.73 11.63
N LEU A 165 -5.15 11.48 11.35
CA LEU A 165 -4.50 10.62 12.33
C LEU A 165 -2.99 10.85 12.35
N ASP A 166 -2.40 10.67 13.52
CA ASP A 166 -0.95 10.66 13.70
C ASP A 166 -0.31 9.37 13.15
N ILE A 167 1.02 9.34 13.08
CA ILE A 167 1.76 8.20 12.51
C ILE A 167 1.60 6.92 13.34
N ALA A 168 1.41 7.04 14.66
CA ALA A 168 1.21 5.88 15.52
C ALA A 168 -0.13 5.19 15.20
N LYS A 169 -1.19 5.96 14.95
CA LYS A 169 -2.49 5.46 14.49
C LYS A 169 -2.42 4.91 13.07
N MET A 170 -1.71 5.60 12.18
CA MET A 170 -1.44 5.10 10.83
C MET A 170 -0.77 3.71 10.87
N ALA A 171 0.26 3.53 11.72
CA ALA A 171 0.93 2.24 11.89
C ALA A 171 -0.04 1.16 12.39
N GLN A 172 -0.90 1.49 13.36
CA GLN A 172 -1.93 0.57 13.85
C GLN A 172 -2.94 0.14 12.78
N ILE A 173 -3.28 1.05 11.85
CA ILE A 173 -4.16 0.74 10.72
C ILE A 173 -3.42 -0.13 9.69
N ALA A 174 -2.15 0.14 9.41
CA ALA A 174 -1.38 -0.57 8.40
C ALA A 174 -1.21 -2.06 8.73
N LEU A 175 -1.02 -2.40 10.00
CA LEU A 175 -0.75 -3.78 10.46
C LEU A 175 -1.86 -4.79 10.08
N PRO A 176 -3.15 -4.53 10.32
CA PRO A 176 -4.23 -5.47 10.03
C PRO A 176 -4.78 -5.40 8.59
N ILE A 177 -4.26 -4.55 7.71
CA ILE A 177 -4.71 -4.51 6.32
C ILE A 177 -4.35 -5.84 5.66
N LEU A 178 -5.36 -6.62 5.27
CA LEU A 178 -5.20 -7.94 4.67
C LEU A 178 -4.88 -7.86 3.17
N ASN A 179 -4.24 -8.89 2.62
CA ASN A 179 -4.08 -9.04 1.18
C ASN A 179 -5.45 -9.04 0.48
N THR A 180 -5.53 -8.39 -0.66
CA THR A 180 -6.76 -8.19 -1.45
C THR A 180 -7.91 -7.53 -0.69
N SER A 181 -7.64 -6.87 0.46
CA SER A 181 -8.66 -6.06 1.13
C SER A 181 -9.05 -4.85 0.28
N VAL A 182 -10.33 -4.46 0.38
CA VAL A 182 -10.95 -3.37 -0.37
C VAL A 182 -11.31 -2.23 0.58
N HIS A 183 -10.86 -1.03 0.26
CA HIS A 183 -11.13 0.19 1.03
C HIS A 183 -11.75 1.23 0.11
N ARG A 184 -12.91 1.78 0.49
CA ARG A 184 -13.63 2.75 -0.33
C ARG A 184 -13.60 4.12 0.32
N ILE A 185 -13.24 5.11 -0.48
CA ILE A 185 -13.26 6.53 -0.14
C ILE A 185 -14.33 7.20 -1.01
N HIS A 186 -15.37 7.70 -0.38
CA HIS A 186 -16.42 8.43 -1.09
C HIS A 186 -16.04 9.89 -1.26
N VAL A 187 -16.13 10.36 -2.51
CA VAL A 187 -15.85 11.76 -2.87
C VAL A 187 -17.19 12.52 -2.85
N THR A 188 -17.35 13.36 -1.85
CA THR A 188 -18.51 14.26 -1.74
C THR A 188 -18.25 15.54 -2.54
N PRO A 189 -19.31 16.21 -3.03
CA PRO A 189 -19.20 17.52 -3.67
C PRO A 189 -18.60 18.59 -2.77
#